data_7c277b0a2687d3587bc1681bd3e6dccb
#
_entry.id   7c277b0a2687d3587bc1681bd3e6dccb
#
_cell.length_a   1.000
_cell.length_b   1.000
_cell.length_c   1.000
_cell.angle_alpha   90.00
_cell.angle_beta   90.00
_cell.angle_gamma   90.00
#
_symmetry.space_group_name_H-M   'P 1'
#
loop_
_entity.id
_entity.type
_entity.pdbx_description
1 polymer ?
#
loop_
_entity_poly.entity_id
_entity_poly.type
_entity_poly.pdbx_seq_one_letter_code
_entity_poly.pdbx_strand_id
1 'polypeptide(L)'
;MQQTNNSKKRLFYIDALRALAMLAVVIGHIPLYLLYAGDYKAANAGSCYSYFMNTFHLSLFVFLSGFVSPEGPFRLQKKLKILIPFFLFGVAYAYLTGSDLIDFLWNEAKSGYWFLLVIVYFFALLWIIKHMKINLFLGMLGGEILFWGIYHIAPDFSQNALSITKTLSLWPFFMFGVVCKKYDLTEKLAHYPYLSLVALVAYIAFYRLKLPFNGWIMPLSMIIFLVVGLRTIERHIGKYHLATNLGGG
;
A
#
# COMPACT_ATOMS: atom_id res chain seq x y z
N MET A 1 -0.27 15.95 39.93
CA MET A 1 -0.26 14.93 38.91
C MET A 1 -0.41 15.60 37.55
N GLN A 2 0.70 15.87 36.87
CA GLN A 2 0.67 16.39 35.48
C GLN A 2 0.40 15.21 34.55
N GLN A 3 -0.79 15.18 33.97
CA GLN A 3 -1.06 14.31 32.81
C GLN A 3 -0.20 14.83 31.65
N THR A 4 0.89 14.14 31.36
CA THR A 4 1.66 14.34 30.13
C THR A 4 0.76 13.93 28.97
N ASN A 5 0.19 14.94 28.34
CA ASN A 5 -0.62 14.82 27.14
C ASN A 5 0.30 14.37 25.98
N ASN A 6 0.55 13.06 25.91
CA ASN A 6 1.38 12.43 24.87
C ASN A 6 0.53 12.33 23.60
N SER A 7 0.11 13.47 23.06
CA SER A 7 -0.51 13.53 21.73
C SER A 7 0.52 13.00 20.75
N LYS A 8 0.26 11.81 20.19
CA LYS A 8 1.10 11.22 19.13
C LYS A 8 1.30 12.28 18.05
N LYS A 9 2.51 12.79 17.92
CA LYS A 9 2.86 13.82 16.94
C LYS A 9 2.41 13.33 15.56
N ARG A 10 1.48 14.06 14.96
CA ARG A 10 0.94 13.75 13.65
C ARG A 10 2.05 13.93 12.61
N LEU A 11 2.31 12.91 11.79
CA LEU A 11 3.34 12.95 10.77
C LEU A 11 2.69 13.43 9.47
N PHE A 12 2.91 14.69 9.13
CA PHE A 12 2.32 15.34 7.95
C PHE A 12 2.64 14.58 6.65
N TYR A 13 3.88 14.12 6.48
CA TYR A 13 4.28 13.39 5.27
C TYR A 13 3.49 12.07 5.07
N ILE A 14 3.07 11.41 6.16
CA ILE A 14 2.24 10.20 6.09
C ILE A 14 0.83 10.52 5.61
N ASP A 15 0.24 11.62 6.10
CA ASP A 15 -1.09 12.04 5.65
C ASP A 15 -1.05 12.50 4.17
N ALA A 16 0.02 13.19 3.76
CA ALA A 16 0.25 13.57 2.36
C ALA A 16 0.40 12.34 1.45
N LEU A 17 1.17 11.33 1.89
CA LEU A 17 1.32 10.07 1.16
C LEU A 17 -0.01 9.31 1.03
N ARG A 18 -0.85 9.32 2.06
CA ARG A 18 -2.19 8.70 2.00
C ARG A 18 -3.09 9.42 0.99
N ALA A 19 -3.11 10.75 1.03
CA ALA A 19 -3.88 11.55 0.08
C ALA A 19 -3.41 11.28 -1.36
N LEU A 20 -2.09 11.24 -1.59
CA LEU A 20 -1.51 10.92 -2.89
C LEU A 20 -1.86 9.50 -3.35
N ALA A 21 -1.78 8.51 -2.46
CA ALA A 21 -2.14 7.13 -2.78
C ALA A 21 -3.63 7.01 -3.17
N MET A 22 -4.53 7.69 -2.44
CA MET A 22 -5.96 7.71 -2.76
C MET A 22 -6.23 8.40 -4.11
N LEU A 23 -5.60 9.54 -4.35
CA LEU A 23 -5.71 10.23 -5.65
C LEU A 23 -5.21 9.36 -6.80
N ALA A 24 -4.09 8.66 -6.60
CA ALA A 24 -3.54 7.75 -7.61
C ALA A 24 -4.47 6.57 -7.91
N VAL A 25 -5.16 6.04 -6.90
CA VAL A 25 -6.21 5.02 -7.09
C VAL A 25 -7.35 5.57 -7.95
N VAL A 26 -7.89 6.74 -7.61
CA VAL A 26 -9.01 7.35 -8.36
C VAL A 26 -8.60 7.62 -9.80
N ILE A 27 -7.48 8.32 -10.00
CA ILE A 27 -6.97 8.68 -11.33
C ILE A 27 -6.65 7.43 -12.16
N GLY A 28 -6.04 6.40 -11.54
CA GLY A 28 -5.71 5.15 -12.21
C GLY A 28 -6.93 4.38 -12.72
N HIS A 29 -8.10 4.55 -12.10
CA HIS A 29 -9.34 3.87 -12.51
C HIS A 29 -10.21 4.67 -13.49
N ILE A 30 -9.95 5.97 -13.70
CA ILE A 30 -10.75 6.79 -14.63
C ILE A 30 -10.87 6.17 -16.03
N PRO A 31 -9.81 5.69 -16.70
CA PRO A 31 -9.95 5.10 -18.02
C PRO A 31 -10.84 3.85 -18.05
N LEU A 32 -10.84 3.07 -16.98
CA LEU A 32 -11.71 1.90 -16.86
C LEU A 32 -13.19 2.31 -16.79
N TYR A 33 -13.51 3.35 -16.02
CA TYR A 33 -14.87 3.89 -15.94
C TYR A 33 -15.34 4.49 -17.28
N LEU A 34 -14.45 5.22 -17.98
CA LEU A 34 -14.74 5.76 -19.31
C LEU A 34 -15.00 4.64 -20.33
N LEU A 35 -14.26 3.54 -20.24
CA LEU A 35 -14.48 2.37 -21.07
C LEU A 35 -15.87 1.75 -20.82
N TYR A 36 -16.28 1.62 -19.56
CA TYR A 36 -17.62 1.13 -19.21
C TYR A 36 -18.74 2.10 -19.65
N ALA A 37 -18.46 3.41 -19.68
CA ALA A 37 -19.40 4.41 -20.19
C ALA A 37 -19.46 4.45 -21.74
N GLY A 38 -18.65 3.63 -22.44
CA GLY A 38 -18.62 3.58 -23.90
C GLY A 38 -17.74 4.65 -24.57
N ASP A 39 -17.02 5.45 -23.81
CA ASP A 39 -16.09 6.47 -24.34
C ASP A 39 -14.69 5.87 -24.55
N TYR A 40 -14.54 5.08 -25.59
CA TYR A 40 -13.29 4.40 -25.96
C TYR A 40 -12.15 5.36 -26.27
N LYS A 41 -12.43 6.57 -26.84
CA LYS A 41 -11.39 7.55 -27.16
C LYS A 41 -10.79 8.14 -25.91
N ALA A 42 -11.62 8.57 -24.96
CA ALA A 42 -11.16 9.10 -23.67
C ALA A 42 -10.48 8.01 -22.83
N ALA A 43 -10.97 6.78 -22.85
CA ALA A 43 -10.34 5.64 -22.17
C ALA A 43 -8.93 5.36 -22.71
N ASN A 44 -8.74 5.34 -24.03
CA ASN A 44 -7.44 5.15 -24.66
C ASN A 44 -6.48 6.32 -24.42
N ALA A 45 -6.96 7.55 -24.46
CA ALA A 45 -6.14 8.74 -24.15
C ALA A 45 -5.64 8.70 -22.68
N GLY A 46 -6.47 8.18 -21.77
CA GLY A 46 -6.12 8.03 -20.37
C GLY A 46 -5.23 6.82 -20.03
N SER A 47 -5.02 5.90 -20.96
CA SER A 47 -4.31 4.64 -20.67
C SER A 47 -2.86 4.84 -20.21
N CYS A 48 -2.14 5.84 -20.74
CA CYS A 48 -0.76 6.11 -20.39
C CYS A 48 -0.61 6.53 -18.91
N TYR A 49 -1.42 7.46 -18.44
CA TYR A 49 -1.36 7.88 -17.04
C TYR A 49 -1.94 6.82 -16.09
N SER A 50 -2.94 6.07 -16.53
CA SER A 50 -3.45 4.92 -15.77
C SER A 50 -2.36 3.88 -15.59
N TYR A 51 -1.63 3.54 -16.65
CA TYR A 51 -0.50 2.63 -16.55
C TYR A 51 0.54 3.14 -15.54
N PHE A 52 0.92 4.43 -15.63
CA PHE A 52 1.85 5.04 -14.68
C PHE A 52 1.35 4.93 -13.23
N MET A 53 0.09 5.29 -12.96
CA MET A 53 -0.48 5.21 -11.61
C MET A 53 -0.54 3.77 -11.11
N ASN A 54 -0.88 2.81 -11.96
CA ASN A 54 -0.98 1.39 -11.62
C ASN A 54 0.37 0.76 -11.26
N THR A 55 1.51 1.38 -11.63
CA THR A 55 2.82 0.84 -11.28
C THR A 55 3.15 0.92 -9.80
N PHE A 56 2.53 1.82 -9.03
CA PHE A 56 2.94 2.03 -7.63
C PHE A 56 1.80 2.29 -6.63
N HIS A 57 0.60 2.70 -7.06
CA HIS A 57 -0.42 3.19 -6.12
C HIS A 57 -0.85 2.15 -5.08
N LEU A 58 -1.06 0.89 -5.49
CA LEU A 58 -1.43 -0.19 -4.58
C LEU A 58 -0.29 -0.54 -3.63
N SER A 59 0.93 -0.64 -4.15
CA SER A 59 2.13 -0.91 -3.35
C SER A 59 2.38 0.19 -2.31
N LEU A 60 2.17 1.45 -2.69
CA LEU A 60 2.26 2.60 -1.77
C LEU A 60 1.18 2.50 -0.68
N PHE A 61 -0.06 2.19 -1.05
CA PHE A 61 -1.16 2.06 -0.08
C PHE A 61 -0.91 0.93 0.91
N VAL A 62 -0.42 -0.20 0.43
CA VAL A 62 -0.04 -1.37 1.24
C VAL A 62 1.14 -1.07 2.14
N PHE A 63 2.19 -0.40 1.62
CA PHE A 63 3.31 0.09 2.41
C PHE A 63 2.84 0.98 3.57
N LEU A 64 1.97 1.95 3.30
CA LEU A 64 1.41 2.83 4.33
C LEU A 64 0.59 2.05 5.36
N SER A 65 -0.16 1.02 4.95
CA SER A 65 -0.90 0.14 5.85
C SER A 65 0.03 -0.60 6.81
N GLY A 66 1.16 -1.10 6.31
CA GLY A 66 2.23 -1.69 7.12
C GLY A 66 2.90 -0.67 8.05
N PHE A 67 3.24 0.51 7.53
CA PHE A 67 3.89 1.57 8.29
C PHE A 67 3.06 2.07 9.47
N VAL A 68 1.75 2.21 9.31
CA VAL A 68 0.85 2.64 10.40
C VAL A 68 0.37 1.49 11.29
N SER A 69 0.86 0.27 11.04
CA SER A 69 0.52 -0.86 11.89
C SER A 69 1.05 -0.64 13.32
N PRO A 70 0.36 -1.15 14.36
CA PRO A 70 0.84 -1.06 15.73
C PRO A 70 2.22 -1.69 15.90
N GLU A 71 3.11 -1.11 16.68
CA GLU A 71 4.45 -1.67 16.93
C GLU A 71 4.39 -2.89 17.84
N GLY A 72 3.53 -2.85 18.85
CA GLY A 72 3.31 -3.96 19.80
C GLY A 72 2.20 -4.93 19.38
N PRO A 73 1.84 -5.86 20.28
CA PRO A 73 0.70 -6.73 20.10
C PRO A 73 -0.59 -5.92 19.87
N PHE A 74 -1.44 -6.37 18.98
CA PHE A 74 -2.69 -5.70 18.66
C PHE A 74 -3.85 -6.70 18.61
N ARG A 75 -5.07 -6.19 18.80
CA ARG A 75 -6.29 -7.00 18.70
C ARG A 75 -6.66 -7.18 17.22
N LEU A 76 -6.47 -8.40 16.71
CA LEU A 76 -6.81 -8.75 15.32
C LEU A 76 -8.27 -8.42 14.98
N GLN A 77 -9.19 -8.64 15.92
CA GLN A 77 -10.63 -8.35 15.75
C GLN A 77 -10.91 -6.92 15.27
N LYS A 78 -10.12 -5.92 15.71
CA LYS A 78 -10.27 -4.54 15.24
C LYS A 78 -9.92 -4.39 13.75
N LYS A 79 -8.99 -5.21 13.25
CA LYS A 79 -8.57 -5.20 11.84
C LYS A 79 -9.51 -6.02 10.96
N LEU A 80 -10.10 -7.08 11.50
CA LEU A 80 -11.12 -7.87 10.80
C LEU A 80 -12.38 -7.06 10.44
N LYS A 81 -12.62 -5.93 11.12
CA LYS A 81 -13.71 -5.01 10.74
C LYS A 81 -13.59 -4.48 9.30
N ILE A 82 -12.42 -4.57 8.67
CA ILE A 82 -12.23 -4.27 7.25
C ILE A 82 -13.06 -5.20 6.34
N LEU A 83 -13.41 -6.39 6.83
CA LEU A 83 -14.32 -7.29 6.12
C LEU A 83 -15.77 -6.77 6.05
N ILE A 84 -16.19 -5.90 6.98
CA ILE A 84 -17.54 -5.33 6.96
C ILE A 84 -17.81 -4.58 5.65
N PRO A 85 -16.99 -3.56 5.25
CA PRO A 85 -17.19 -2.91 3.96
C PRO A 85 -16.96 -3.87 2.77
N PHE A 86 -16.07 -4.87 2.88
CA PHE A 86 -15.88 -5.86 1.83
C PHE A 86 -17.20 -6.60 1.52
N PHE A 87 -17.86 -7.17 2.54
CA PHE A 87 -19.11 -7.88 2.35
C PHE A 87 -20.26 -6.92 2.01
N LEU A 88 -20.38 -5.80 2.73
CA LEU A 88 -21.48 -4.85 2.52
C LEU A 88 -21.50 -4.32 1.08
N PHE A 89 -20.39 -3.78 0.62
CA PHE A 89 -20.31 -3.22 -0.73
C PHE A 89 -20.20 -4.28 -1.81
N GLY A 90 -19.52 -5.40 -1.52
CA GLY A 90 -19.43 -6.51 -2.45
C GLY A 90 -20.78 -7.16 -2.74
N VAL A 91 -21.57 -7.42 -1.70
CA VAL A 91 -22.94 -7.96 -1.84
C VAL A 91 -23.86 -6.94 -2.55
N ALA A 92 -23.78 -5.66 -2.14
CA ALA A 92 -24.56 -4.61 -2.79
C ALA A 92 -24.22 -4.50 -4.28
N TYR A 93 -22.94 -4.55 -4.63
CA TYR A 93 -22.49 -4.53 -6.02
C TYR A 93 -23.00 -5.74 -6.80
N ALA A 94 -22.85 -6.96 -6.25
CA ALA A 94 -23.34 -8.18 -6.88
C ALA A 94 -24.85 -8.08 -7.16
N TYR A 95 -25.62 -7.63 -6.17
CA TYR A 95 -27.06 -7.42 -6.31
C TYR A 95 -27.41 -6.39 -7.40
N LEU A 96 -26.74 -5.23 -7.42
CA LEU A 96 -26.99 -4.16 -8.39
C LEU A 96 -26.61 -4.53 -9.83
N THR A 97 -25.61 -5.40 -10.00
CA THR A 97 -25.16 -5.86 -11.33
C THR A 97 -25.87 -7.13 -11.80
N GLY A 98 -26.77 -7.70 -10.99
CA GLY A 98 -27.44 -8.97 -11.28
C GLY A 98 -26.49 -10.18 -11.27
N SER A 99 -25.33 -10.05 -10.59
CA SER A 99 -24.37 -11.14 -10.43
C SER A 99 -24.69 -11.96 -9.18
N ASP A 100 -24.42 -13.26 -9.24
CA ASP A 100 -24.53 -14.10 -8.05
C ASP A 100 -23.41 -13.80 -7.05
N LEU A 101 -23.73 -13.94 -5.75
CA LEU A 101 -22.73 -13.78 -4.69
C LEU A 101 -21.57 -14.79 -4.84
N ILE A 102 -21.85 -15.97 -5.34
CA ILE A 102 -20.84 -17.01 -5.61
C ILE A 102 -19.88 -16.52 -6.68
N ASP A 103 -20.39 -15.95 -7.78
CA ASP A 103 -19.58 -15.38 -8.87
C ASP A 103 -18.70 -14.23 -8.36
N PHE A 104 -19.26 -13.35 -7.51
CA PHE A 104 -18.47 -12.31 -6.88
C PHE A 104 -17.33 -12.87 -6.03
N LEU A 105 -17.60 -13.87 -5.19
CA LEU A 105 -16.58 -14.47 -4.31
C LEU A 105 -15.55 -15.29 -5.08
N TRP A 106 -15.94 -15.88 -6.24
CA TRP A 106 -15.05 -16.68 -7.07
C TRP A 106 -14.24 -15.86 -8.09
N ASN A 107 -14.59 -14.61 -8.31
CA ASN A 107 -13.86 -13.74 -9.22
C ASN A 107 -12.58 -13.19 -8.57
N GLU A 108 -11.40 -13.36 -9.19
CA GLU A 108 -10.12 -12.84 -8.67
C GLU A 108 -10.17 -11.35 -8.33
N ALA A 109 -10.76 -10.57 -9.21
CA ALA A 109 -10.86 -9.12 -9.06
C ALA A 109 -11.91 -8.68 -8.03
N LYS A 110 -12.92 -9.53 -7.72
CA LYS A 110 -14.01 -9.21 -6.78
C LYS A 110 -14.53 -7.78 -6.98
N SER A 111 -14.71 -7.39 -8.23
CA SER A 111 -15.15 -6.04 -8.63
C SER A 111 -14.32 -4.90 -7.99
N GLY A 112 -13.03 -5.14 -7.75
CA GLY A 112 -12.12 -4.19 -7.11
C GLY A 112 -12.00 -4.32 -5.58
N TYR A 113 -12.92 -5.04 -4.92
CA TYR A 113 -12.90 -5.20 -3.45
C TYR A 113 -11.86 -6.21 -2.94
N TRP A 114 -11.20 -6.97 -3.83
CA TRP A 114 -10.13 -7.92 -3.48
C TRP A 114 -9.06 -7.31 -2.58
N PHE A 115 -8.80 -6.02 -2.71
CA PHE A 115 -7.77 -5.31 -1.94
C PHE A 115 -8.06 -5.32 -0.43
N LEU A 116 -9.34 -5.20 -0.03
CA LEU A 116 -9.73 -5.26 1.38
C LEU A 116 -9.45 -6.64 1.99
N LEU A 117 -9.68 -7.70 1.21
CA LEU A 117 -9.40 -9.08 1.61
C LEU A 117 -7.90 -9.29 1.81
N VAL A 118 -7.07 -8.84 0.87
CA VAL A 118 -5.60 -8.93 0.93
C VAL A 118 -5.04 -8.20 2.16
N ILE A 119 -5.54 -7.02 2.47
CA ILE A 119 -5.14 -6.27 3.67
C ILE A 119 -5.48 -7.03 4.95
N VAL A 120 -6.60 -7.74 5.00
CA VAL A 120 -6.95 -8.61 6.15
C VAL A 120 -5.94 -9.74 6.31
N TYR A 121 -5.54 -10.40 5.22
CA TYR A 121 -4.50 -11.44 5.27
C TYR A 121 -3.18 -10.91 5.83
N PHE A 122 -2.78 -9.72 5.40
CA PHE A 122 -1.55 -9.09 5.88
C PHE A 122 -1.61 -8.79 7.38
N PHE A 123 -2.72 -8.26 7.86
CA PHE A 123 -2.86 -8.03 9.30
C PHE A 123 -2.98 -9.33 10.10
N ALA A 124 -3.62 -10.36 9.57
CA ALA A 124 -3.69 -11.66 10.21
C ALA A 124 -2.29 -12.31 10.34
N LEU A 125 -1.51 -12.30 9.25
CA LEU A 125 -0.16 -12.85 9.27
C LEU A 125 0.78 -12.00 10.14
N LEU A 126 0.70 -10.67 10.08
CA LEU A 126 1.45 -9.80 10.98
C LEU A 126 1.11 -10.05 12.46
N TRP A 127 -0.16 -10.32 12.75
CA TRP A 127 -0.58 -10.67 14.12
C TRP A 127 0.08 -11.97 14.58
N ILE A 128 0.12 -13.00 13.74
CA ILE A 128 0.83 -14.27 14.03
C ILE A 128 2.31 -14.00 14.27
N ILE A 129 2.98 -13.28 13.37
CA ILE A 129 4.41 -12.94 13.47
C ILE A 129 4.71 -12.26 14.81
N LYS A 130 3.87 -11.30 15.21
CA LYS A 130 4.06 -10.55 16.47
C LYS A 130 3.72 -11.37 17.70
N HIS A 131 2.66 -12.19 17.63
CA HIS A 131 2.26 -13.03 18.75
C HIS A 131 3.31 -14.12 19.05
N MET A 132 3.84 -14.73 18.01
CA MET A 132 4.91 -15.73 18.11
C MET A 132 6.31 -15.13 18.26
N LYS A 133 6.43 -13.79 18.30
CA LYS A 133 7.72 -13.06 18.39
C LYS A 133 8.72 -13.44 17.29
N ILE A 134 8.22 -13.80 16.10
CA ILE A 134 9.05 -14.14 14.94
C ILE A 134 9.80 -12.89 14.48
N ASN A 135 11.05 -13.05 14.07
CA ASN A 135 11.81 -11.98 13.44
C ASN A 135 11.09 -11.48 12.19
N LEU A 136 11.01 -10.14 11.99
CA LEU A 136 10.25 -9.57 10.87
C LEU A 136 10.78 -10.01 9.50
N PHE A 137 12.09 -10.22 9.36
CA PHE A 137 12.67 -10.71 8.11
C PHE A 137 12.25 -12.15 7.84
N LEU A 138 12.33 -13.02 8.87
CA LEU A 138 11.82 -14.40 8.77
C LEU A 138 10.32 -14.44 8.52
N GLY A 139 9.56 -13.52 9.13
CA GLY A 139 8.12 -13.36 8.89
C GLY A 139 7.80 -12.93 7.46
N MET A 140 8.62 -12.06 6.87
CA MET A 140 8.47 -11.66 5.47
C MET A 140 8.70 -12.86 4.53
N LEU A 141 9.81 -13.58 4.70
CA LEU A 141 10.11 -14.77 3.90
C LEU A 141 9.09 -15.88 4.11
N GLY A 142 8.71 -16.15 5.37
CA GLY A 142 7.70 -17.16 5.71
C GLY A 142 6.33 -16.84 5.10
N GLY A 143 5.95 -15.57 5.06
CA GLY A 143 4.73 -15.13 4.38
C GLY A 143 4.75 -15.37 2.88
N GLU A 144 5.87 -15.07 2.22
CA GLU A 144 6.06 -15.36 0.79
C GLU A 144 5.95 -16.87 0.51
N ILE A 145 6.67 -17.69 1.30
CA ILE A 145 6.63 -19.15 1.16
C ILE A 145 5.21 -19.68 1.40
N LEU A 146 4.51 -19.16 2.41
CA LEU A 146 3.12 -19.55 2.71
C LEU A 146 2.19 -19.25 1.54
N PHE A 147 2.19 -18.02 1.04
CA PHE A 147 1.32 -17.61 -0.07
C PHE A 147 1.67 -18.33 -1.37
N TRP A 148 2.97 -18.52 -1.62
CA TRP A 148 3.46 -19.30 -2.75
C TRP A 148 3.02 -20.77 -2.67
N GLY A 149 3.11 -21.38 -1.47
CA GLY A 149 2.64 -22.74 -1.22
C GLY A 149 1.14 -22.89 -1.45
N ILE A 150 0.33 -21.96 -0.93
CA ILE A 150 -1.14 -21.95 -1.15
C ILE A 150 -1.45 -21.87 -2.66
N TYR A 151 -0.73 -21.02 -3.40
CA TYR A 151 -0.90 -20.90 -4.83
C TYR A 151 -0.64 -22.23 -5.58
N HIS A 152 0.42 -22.96 -5.22
CA HIS A 152 0.78 -24.21 -5.89
C HIS A 152 -0.07 -25.41 -5.46
N ILE A 153 -0.59 -25.44 -4.24
CA ILE A 153 -1.46 -26.53 -3.75
C ILE A 153 -2.84 -26.49 -4.43
N ALA A 154 -3.41 -25.31 -4.60
CA ALA A 154 -4.75 -25.13 -5.16
C ALA A 154 -4.80 -23.87 -6.04
N PRO A 155 -4.19 -23.88 -7.26
CA PRO A 155 -4.00 -22.68 -8.06
C PRO A 155 -5.32 -21.98 -8.41
N ASP A 156 -6.32 -22.70 -8.92
CA ASP A 156 -7.60 -22.12 -9.32
C ASP A 156 -8.36 -21.51 -8.13
N PHE A 157 -8.44 -22.23 -7.02
CA PHE A 157 -9.10 -21.75 -5.82
C PHE A 157 -8.37 -20.55 -5.21
N SER A 158 -7.04 -20.65 -5.10
CA SER A 158 -6.23 -19.59 -4.50
C SER A 158 -6.24 -18.30 -5.32
N GLN A 159 -6.21 -18.43 -6.65
CA GLN A 159 -6.25 -17.28 -7.54
C GLN A 159 -7.65 -16.65 -7.55
N ASN A 160 -8.69 -17.45 -7.76
CA ASN A 160 -10.04 -16.93 -7.92
C ASN A 160 -10.69 -16.56 -6.58
N ALA A 161 -10.77 -17.47 -5.63
CA ALA A 161 -11.45 -17.22 -4.35
C ALA A 161 -10.62 -16.36 -3.38
N LEU A 162 -9.29 -16.57 -3.31
CA LEU A 162 -8.43 -15.93 -2.32
C LEU A 162 -7.63 -14.74 -2.86
N SER A 163 -7.61 -14.49 -4.17
CA SER A 163 -6.79 -13.43 -4.80
C SER A 163 -5.31 -13.51 -4.40
N ILE A 164 -4.76 -14.74 -4.31
CA ILE A 164 -3.44 -14.99 -3.69
C ILE A 164 -2.29 -14.43 -4.54
N THR A 165 -2.44 -14.34 -5.87
CA THR A 165 -1.47 -13.72 -6.77
C THR A 165 -1.25 -12.24 -6.43
N LYS A 166 -2.34 -11.54 -6.11
CA LYS A 166 -2.29 -10.15 -5.64
C LYS A 166 -1.64 -10.04 -4.26
N THR A 167 -1.90 -11.02 -3.39
CA THR A 167 -1.31 -11.12 -2.06
C THR A 167 0.21 -11.28 -2.14
N LEU A 168 0.71 -12.21 -2.96
CA LEU A 168 2.13 -12.43 -3.21
C LEU A 168 2.83 -11.15 -3.70
N SER A 169 2.24 -10.46 -4.67
CA SER A 169 2.86 -9.27 -5.25
C SER A 169 2.94 -8.08 -4.28
N LEU A 170 2.08 -8.01 -3.27
CA LEU A 170 1.94 -6.86 -2.37
C LEU A 170 2.51 -7.09 -0.96
N TRP A 171 2.65 -8.34 -0.52
CA TRP A 171 3.16 -8.68 0.81
C TRP A 171 4.51 -8.03 1.17
N PRO A 172 5.53 -8.02 0.29
CA PRO A 172 6.81 -7.40 0.60
C PRO A 172 6.70 -5.91 0.89
N PHE A 173 5.83 -5.19 0.18
CA PHE A 173 5.64 -3.75 0.41
C PHE A 173 4.98 -3.50 1.76
N PHE A 174 4.04 -4.36 2.18
CA PHE A 174 3.46 -4.28 3.51
C PHE A 174 4.53 -4.47 4.59
N MET A 175 5.33 -5.52 4.48
CA MET A 175 6.40 -5.80 5.43
C MET A 175 7.50 -4.73 5.41
N PHE A 176 7.81 -4.17 4.24
CA PHE A 176 8.70 -3.03 4.13
C PHE A 176 8.18 -1.82 4.93
N GLY A 177 6.89 -1.54 4.88
CA GLY A 177 6.25 -0.51 5.73
C GLY A 177 6.42 -0.79 7.22
N VAL A 178 6.18 -2.03 7.67
CA VAL A 178 6.37 -2.46 9.07
C VAL A 178 7.82 -2.29 9.51
N VAL A 179 8.78 -2.69 8.67
CA VAL A 179 10.23 -2.57 8.94
C VAL A 179 10.66 -1.11 9.00
N CYS A 180 10.22 -0.29 8.03
CA CYS A 180 10.48 1.15 8.03
C CYS A 180 10.03 1.83 9.33
N LYS A 181 8.85 1.46 9.83
CA LYS A 181 8.34 1.97 11.10
C LYS A 181 9.17 1.50 12.29
N LYS A 182 9.45 0.20 12.38
CA LYS A 182 10.16 -0.38 13.53
C LYS A 182 11.59 0.15 13.70
N TYR A 183 12.27 0.41 12.60
CA TYR A 183 13.69 0.82 12.61
C TYR A 183 13.91 2.29 12.28
N ASP A 184 12.83 3.10 12.22
CA ASP A 184 12.85 4.52 11.86
C ASP A 184 13.60 4.79 10.54
N LEU A 185 13.46 3.87 9.58
CA LEU A 185 14.20 3.97 8.31
C LEU A 185 13.83 5.21 7.52
N THR A 186 12.58 5.67 7.60
CA THR A 186 12.14 6.89 6.91
C THR A 186 12.89 8.12 7.40
N GLU A 187 13.15 8.20 8.70
CA GLU A 187 13.94 9.28 9.30
C GLU A 187 15.41 9.18 8.92
N LYS A 188 15.98 7.97 8.99
CA LYS A 188 17.38 7.72 8.61
C LYS A 188 17.64 8.04 7.14
N LEU A 189 16.77 7.60 6.25
CA LEU A 189 16.88 7.86 4.81
C LEU A 189 16.69 9.35 4.47
N ALA A 190 15.86 10.08 5.19
CA ALA A 190 15.68 11.51 4.99
C ALA A 190 16.91 12.37 5.34
N HIS A 191 17.95 11.80 5.97
CA HIS A 191 19.24 12.45 6.12
C HIS A 191 20.05 12.48 4.81
N TYR A 192 19.66 11.66 3.84
CA TYR A 192 20.30 11.53 2.55
C TYR A 192 19.30 11.88 1.42
N PRO A 193 18.94 13.17 1.24
CA PRO A 193 17.89 13.58 0.31
C PRO A 193 18.16 13.20 -1.14
N TYR A 194 19.43 13.02 -1.53
CA TYR A 194 19.82 12.56 -2.87
C TYR A 194 19.28 11.15 -3.19
N LEU A 195 18.96 10.32 -2.16
CA LEU A 195 18.36 9.01 -2.37
C LEU A 195 16.99 9.11 -3.03
N SER A 196 16.26 10.20 -2.79
CA SER A 196 15.00 10.46 -3.49
C SER A 196 15.24 10.60 -5.00
N LEU A 197 16.25 11.36 -5.41
CA LEU A 197 16.62 11.53 -6.82
C LEU A 197 17.10 10.22 -7.46
N VAL A 198 17.96 9.47 -6.75
CA VAL A 198 18.43 8.15 -7.22
C VAL A 198 17.27 7.20 -7.43
N ALA A 199 16.32 7.17 -6.49
CA ALA A 199 15.13 6.33 -6.60
C ALA A 199 14.23 6.75 -7.78
N LEU A 200 14.08 8.06 -8.04
CA LEU A 200 13.35 8.55 -9.21
C LEU A 200 14.02 8.13 -10.52
N VAL A 201 15.34 8.26 -10.61
CA VAL A 201 16.11 7.82 -11.79
C VAL A 201 15.96 6.32 -12.00
N ALA A 202 16.07 5.53 -10.94
CA ALA A 202 15.83 4.08 -11.01
C ALA A 202 14.41 3.77 -11.50
N TYR A 203 13.38 4.44 -10.96
CA TYR A 203 12.01 4.28 -11.43
C TYR A 203 11.87 4.54 -12.92
N ILE A 204 12.40 5.69 -13.42
CA ILE A 204 12.35 6.07 -14.83
C ILE A 204 13.09 5.05 -15.71
N ALA A 205 14.25 4.58 -15.27
CA ALA A 205 15.03 3.59 -16.00
C ALA A 205 14.25 2.27 -16.15
N PHE A 206 13.68 1.72 -15.08
CA PHE A 206 12.89 0.50 -15.13
C PHE A 206 11.59 0.67 -15.93
N TYR A 207 10.94 1.84 -15.82
CA TYR A 207 9.74 2.17 -16.58
C TYR A 207 10.02 2.22 -18.11
N ARG A 208 11.13 2.83 -18.53
CA ARG A 208 11.50 3.01 -19.94
C ARG A 208 12.09 1.76 -20.55
N LEU A 209 12.99 1.10 -19.85
CA LEU A 209 13.76 -0.02 -20.39
C LEU A 209 13.04 -1.36 -20.22
N LYS A 210 11.91 -1.40 -19.53
CA LYS A 210 11.13 -2.64 -19.25
C LYS A 210 12.01 -3.77 -18.73
N LEU A 211 12.91 -3.44 -17.81
CA LEU A 211 13.87 -4.38 -17.24
C LEU A 211 13.18 -5.50 -16.46
N PRO A 212 13.83 -6.66 -16.26
CA PRO A 212 13.29 -7.72 -15.40
C PRO A 212 13.04 -7.19 -13.98
N PHE A 213 12.10 -7.81 -13.27
CA PHE A 213 11.68 -7.41 -11.92
C PHE A 213 11.02 -6.02 -11.80
N ASN A 214 10.54 -5.44 -12.91
CA ASN A 214 9.84 -4.15 -12.87
C ASN A 214 8.70 -4.12 -11.85
N GLY A 215 7.93 -5.20 -11.69
CA GLY A 215 6.81 -5.29 -10.75
C GLY A 215 7.21 -5.10 -9.27
N TRP A 216 8.50 -5.19 -8.96
CA TRP A 216 9.04 -5.02 -7.60
C TRP A 216 9.85 -3.74 -7.47
N ILE A 217 10.76 -3.50 -8.41
CA ILE A 217 11.72 -2.39 -8.33
C ILE A 217 11.06 -1.04 -8.59
N MET A 218 10.14 -0.97 -9.56
CA MET A 218 9.43 0.28 -9.85
C MET A 218 8.60 0.79 -8.67
N PRO A 219 7.68 -0.02 -8.06
CA PRO A 219 6.93 0.44 -6.91
C PRO A 219 7.82 0.78 -5.73
N LEU A 220 8.88 -0.02 -5.46
CA LEU A 220 9.81 0.24 -4.38
C LEU A 220 10.55 1.57 -4.58
N SER A 221 11.05 1.82 -5.79
CA SER A 221 11.73 3.06 -6.13
C SER A 221 10.80 4.27 -5.98
N MET A 222 9.55 4.17 -6.43
CA MET A 222 8.57 5.26 -6.26
C MET A 222 8.22 5.48 -4.78
N ILE A 223 8.08 4.43 -3.99
CA ILE A 223 7.85 4.54 -2.53
C ILE A 223 9.02 5.27 -1.87
N ILE A 224 10.26 4.89 -2.17
CA ILE A 224 11.47 5.54 -1.62
C ILE A 224 11.51 7.02 -2.04
N PHE A 225 11.29 7.31 -3.32
CA PHE A 225 11.24 8.68 -3.84
C PHE A 225 10.25 9.55 -3.06
N LEU A 226 9.01 9.08 -2.91
CA LEU A 226 7.94 9.83 -2.26
C LEU A 226 8.16 9.96 -0.75
N VAL A 227 8.56 8.89 -0.09
CA VAL A 227 8.77 8.87 1.37
C VAL A 227 9.94 9.77 1.76
N VAL A 228 11.09 9.62 1.10
CA VAL A 228 12.29 10.41 1.40
C VAL A 228 12.07 11.87 1.01
N GLY A 229 11.48 12.12 -0.16
CA GLY A 229 11.19 13.48 -0.64
C GLY A 229 10.27 14.25 0.32
N LEU A 230 9.09 13.69 0.63
CA LEU A 230 8.13 14.36 1.50
C LEU A 230 8.63 14.49 2.95
N ARG A 231 9.36 13.50 3.46
CA ARG A 231 9.96 13.60 4.80
C ARG A 231 11.05 14.67 4.86
N THR A 232 11.85 14.81 3.82
CA THR A 232 12.86 15.87 3.70
C THR A 232 12.19 17.25 3.68
N ILE A 233 11.13 17.42 2.90
CA ILE A 233 10.34 18.67 2.84
C ILE A 233 9.76 19.00 4.24
N GLU A 234 9.14 18.05 4.90
CA GLU A 234 8.58 18.24 6.25
C GLU A 234 9.64 18.72 7.25
N ARG A 235 10.84 18.13 7.18
CA ARG A 235 11.98 18.57 8.04
C ARG A 235 12.42 20.00 7.77
N HIS A 236 12.45 20.41 6.51
CA HIS A 236 12.82 21.79 6.16
C HIS A 236 11.76 22.78 6.64
N ILE A 237 10.48 22.52 6.36
CA ILE A 237 9.38 23.38 6.80
C ILE A 237 9.37 23.49 8.35
N GLY A 238 9.55 22.39 9.06
CA GLY A 238 9.62 22.39 10.52
C GLY A 238 10.79 23.23 11.07
N LYS A 239 11.93 23.26 10.39
CA LYS A 239 13.06 24.12 10.77
C LYS A 239 12.76 25.60 10.54
N TYR A 240 12.09 25.97 9.45
CA TYR A 240 11.70 27.37 9.17
C TYR A 240 10.74 27.90 10.23
N HIS A 241 9.72 27.13 10.63
CA HIS A 241 8.80 27.55 11.69
C HIS A 241 9.47 27.72 13.05
N LEU A 242 10.46 26.92 13.38
CA LEU A 242 11.24 27.08 14.63
C LEU A 242 12.14 28.34 14.57
N ALA A 243 12.76 28.60 13.43
CA ALA A 243 13.64 29.78 13.25
C ALA A 243 12.84 31.08 13.30
N THR A 244 11.65 31.14 12.71
CA THR A 244 10.77 32.34 12.74
C THR A 244 10.20 32.61 14.12
N ASN A 245 9.92 31.59 14.93
CA ASN A 245 9.43 31.75 16.30
C ASN A 245 10.52 32.12 17.32
N LEU A 246 11.80 31.88 17.03
CA LEU A 246 12.93 32.24 17.88
C LEU A 246 13.55 33.59 17.51
N GLY A 247 13.27 34.11 16.31
CA GLY A 247 13.78 35.40 15.83
C GLY A 247 12.83 36.59 16.00
N GLY A 248 11.64 36.39 16.61
CA GLY A 248 10.61 37.42 16.84
C GLY A 248 10.44 37.85 18.31
N GLY A 249 11.47 37.69 19.14
CA GLY A 249 11.49 38.14 20.55
C GLY A 249 12.49 39.28 20.75
#